data_a1082d67e53012f5c74c218dc2f2163d
#
_entry.id   a1082d67e53012f5c74c218dc2f2163d
#
_cell.length_a   1.000
_cell.length_b   1.000
_cell.length_c   1.000
_cell.angle_alpha   90.00
_cell.angle_beta   90.00
_cell.angle_gamma   90.00
#
_symmetry.space_group_name_H-M   'P 1'
#
loop_
_entity.id
_entity.type
_entity.pdbx_description
1 polymer ?
#
loop_
_entity_poly.entity_id
_entity_poly.type
_entity_poly.pdbx_seq_one_letter_code
_entity_poly.pdbx_strand_id
1 'polypeptide(L)'
;ILFLDEPTSGIDPFARRVFWHRITKIAQNGTTIIVTTHFLDEAEYCDRIMIQDAGTMIALGTPQEVRAQGGSTAKEPLSMEQVFINIVLQARGGHA
;
A
#
# COMPACT_ATOMS: atom_id res chain seq x y z
N ILE A 1 -2.21 -19.58 -2.36
CA ILE A 1 -2.51 -18.20 -1.93
C ILE A 1 -2.35 -18.09 -0.43
N LEU A 2 -1.59 -17.10 0.00
CA LEU A 2 -1.37 -16.82 1.42
C LEU A 2 -2.07 -15.50 1.76
N PHE A 3 -2.91 -15.51 2.77
CA PHE A 3 -3.64 -14.32 3.20
C PHE A 3 -3.18 -13.91 4.60
N LEU A 4 -2.71 -12.68 4.74
CA LEU A 4 -2.19 -12.15 5.99
C LEU A 4 -2.94 -10.86 6.35
N ASP A 5 -3.47 -10.80 7.58
CA ASP A 5 -4.23 -9.66 8.06
C ASP A 5 -3.40 -8.89 9.08
N GLU A 6 -2.94 -7.72 8.70
CA GLU A 6 -2.11 -6.83 9.52
C GLU A 6 -0.97 -7.57 10.24
N PRO A 7 -0.16 -8.32 9.48
CA PRO A 7 0.80 -9.26 10.08
C PRO A 7 1.92 -8.58 10.88
N THR A 8 2.17 -7.30 10.65
CA THR A 8 3.26 -6.59 11.32
C THR A 8 2.78 -5.67 12.43
N SER A 9 1.49 -5.74 12.76
CA SER A 9 0.95 -4.95 13.85
C SER A 9 1.60 -5.34 15.17
N GLY A 10 2.12 -4.35 15.89
CA GLY A 10 2.72 -4.59 17.22
C GLY A 10 4.17 -5.04 17.22
N ILE A 11 4.82 -5.18 16.06
CA ILE A 11 6.24 -5.53 16.02
C ILE A 11 7.10 -4.31 15.70
N ASP A 12 8.38 -4.39 16.06
CA ASP A 12 9.30 -3.26 15.90
C ASP A 12 9.73 -3.09 14.42
N PRO A 13 10.30 -1.93 14.05
CA PRO A 13 10.69 -1.67 12.67
C PRO A 13 11.70 -2.67 12.08
N PHE A 14 12.62 -3.18 12.91
CA PHE A 14 13.59 -4.15 12.42
C PHE A 14 12.89 -5.47 12.05
N ALA A 15 12.02 -5.97 12.94
CA ALA A 15 11.28 -7.20 12.70
C ALA A 15 10.34 -7.06 11.50
N ARG A 16 9.74 -5.88 11.31
CA ARG A 16 8.91 -5.61 10.13
C ARG A 16 9.73 -5.73 8.85
N ARG A 17 10.93 -5.20 8.83
CA ARG A 17 11.81 -5.27 7.65
C ARG A 17 12.18 -6.71 7.33
N VAL A 18 12.52 -7.50 8.34
CA VAL A 18 12.84 -8.92 8.16
C VAL A 18 11.63 -9.67 7.62
N PHE A 19 10.45 -9.40 8.17
CA PHE A 19 9.21 -10.02 7.73
C PHE A 19 8.97 -9.75 6.24
N TRP A 20 9.03 -8.49 5.82
CA TRP A 20 8.78 -8.14 4.43
C TRP A 20 9.81 -8.73 3.48
N HIS A 21 11.05 -8.84 3.91
CA HIS A 21 12.09 -9.48 3.13
C HIS A 21 11.74 -10.94 2.84
N ARG A 22 11.27 -11.67 3.87
CA ARG A 22 10.86 -13.06 3.72
C ARG A 22 9.63 -13.19 2.83
N ILE A 23 8.65 -12.34 3.02
CA ILE A 23 7.42 -12.36 2.21
C ILE A 23 7.73 -12.11 0.73
N THR A 24 8.63 -11.17 0.45
CA THR A 24 9.04 -10.90 -0.92
C THR A 24 9.67 -12.13 -1.57
N LYS A 25 10.50 -12.87 -0.84
CA LYS A 25 11.09 -14.09 -1.35
C LYS A 25 10.06 -15.17 -1.66
N ILE A 26 9.07 -15.33 -0.79
CA ILE A 26 8.00 -16.30 -1.01
C ILE A 26 7.20 -15.93 -2.27
N ALA A 27 6.90 -14.65 -2.44
CA ALA A 27 6.18 -14.18 -3.62
C ALA A 27 6.97 -14.40 -4.90
N GLN A 28 8.28 -14.21 -4.86
CA GLN A 28 9.15 -14.45 -6.01
C GLN A 28 9.15 -15.91 -6.45
N ASN A 29 8.83 -16.82 -5.55
CA ASN A 29 8.74 -18.26 -5.86
C ASN A 29 7.37 -18.65 -6.42
N GLY A 30 6.53 -17.69 -6.76
CA GLY A 30 5.26 -17.94 -7.41
C GLY A 30 4.04 -17.99 -6.49
N THR A 31 4.22 -17.77 -5.20
CA THR A 31 3.09 -17.74 -4.26
C THR A 31 2.39 -16.39 -4.31
N THR A 32 1.08 -16.40 -4.49
CA THR A 32 0.28 -15.18 -4.39
C THR A 32 0.05 -14.86 -2.92
N ILE A 33 0.40 -13.65 -2.51
CA ILE A 33 0.28 -13.21 -1.12
C ILE A 33 -0.60 -11.97 -1.08
N ILE A 34 -1.64 -12.01 -0.24
CA ILE A 34 -2.53 -10.88 -0.01
C ILE A 34 -2.32 -10.42 1.43
N VAL A 35 -1.99 -9.14 1.59
CA VAL A 35 -1.71 -8.55 2.90
C VAL A 35 -2.63 -7.37 3.11
N THR A 36 -3.30 -7.34 4.26
CA THR A 36 -4.01 -6.12 4.69
C THR A 36 -3.14 -5.39 5.70
N THR A 37 -3.07 -4.08 5.60
CA THR A 37 -2.28 -3.27 6.52
C THR A 37 -2.80 -1.84 6.56
N HIS A 38 -2.59 -1.17 7.69
CA HIS A 38 -2.81 0.26 7.82
C HIS A 38 -1.48 1.03 7.84
N PHE A 39 -0.36 0.34 7.69
CA PHE A 39 0.96 0.98 7.60
C PHE A 39 1.22 1.32 6.14
N LEU A 40 1.04 2.57 5.77
CA LEU A 40 1.10 2.99 4.37
C LEU A 40 2.47 2.80 3.74
N ASP A 41 3.53 2.85 4.52
CA ASP A 41 4.87 2.62 4.01
C ASP A 41 5.09 1.17 3.56
N GLU A 42 4.29 0.23 4.07
CA GLU A 42 4.37 -1.16 3.63
C GLU A 42 3.87 -1.38 2.22
N ALA A 43 3.05 -0.47 1.71
CA ALA A 43 2.55 -0.57 0.33
C ALA A 43 3.68 -0.59 -0.70
N GLU A 44 4.83 0.00 -0.38
CA GLU A 44 5.98 0.02 -1.28
C GLU A 44 6.55 -1.36 -1.55
N TYR A 45 6.31 -2.33 -0.66
CA TYR A 45 6.81 -3.69 -0.84
C TYR A 45 5.89 -4.55 -1.71
N CYS A 46 4.72 -4.06 -2.07
CA CYS A 46 3.72 -4.83 -2.78
C CYS A 46 3.82 -4.63 -4.28
N ASP A 47 3.50 -5.67 -5.05
CA ASP A 47 3.42 -5.55 -6.51
C ASP A 47 2.18 -4.76 -6.91
N ARG A 48 1.10 -4.92 -6.17
CA ARG A 48 -0.15 -4.19 -6.41
C ARG A 48 -0.77 -3.82 -5.07
N ILE A 49 -1.43 -2.68 -5.03
CA ILE A 49 -2.11 -2.21 -3.84
C ILE A 49 -3.55 -1.83 -4.17
N MET A 50 -4.40 -1.98 -3.17
CA MET A 50 -5.79 -1.57 -3.25
C MET A 50 -6.08 -0.70 -2.04
N ILE A 51 -6.68 0.46 -2.27
CA ILE A 51 -7.08 1.37 -1.20
C ILE A 51 -8.60 1.33 -1.07
N GLN A 52 -9.07 1.14 0.15
CA GLN A 52 -10.51 1.15 0.46
C GLN A 52 -10.82 2.28 1.42
N ASP A 53 -11.98 2.88 1.23
CA ASP A 53 -12.50 3.90 2.13
C ASP A 53 -13.99 3.62 2.33
N ALA A 54 -14.39 3.47 3.58
CA ALA A 54 -15.78 3.18 3.94
C ALA A 54 -16.36 1.98 3.19
N GLY A 55 -15.55 0.94 3.03
CA GLY A 55 -15.97 -0.28 2.36
C GLY A 55 -15.96 -0.24 0.83
N THR A 56 -15.53 0.87 0.26
CA THR A 56 -15.48 1.05 -1.20
C THR A 56 -14.04 1.07 -1.67
N MET A 57 -13.75 0.34 -2.73
CA MET A 57 -12.43 0.39 -3.37
C MET A 57 -12.30 1.71 -4.13
N ILE A 58 -11.29 2.52 -3.78
CA ILE A 58 -11.08 3.83 -4.38
C ILE A 58 -9.81 3.93 -5.20
N ALA A 59 -8.91 2.94 -5.08
CA ALA A 59 -7.71 2.89 -5.91
C ALA A 59 -7.23 1.45 -6.01
N LEU A 60 -6.67 1.10 -7.17
CA LEU A 60 -6.12 -0.23 -7.42
C LEU A 60 -5.02 -0.09 -8.47
N GLY A 61 -3.88 -0.71 -8.23
CA GLY A 61 -2.79 -0.73 -9.19
C GLY A 61 -1.46 -1.01 -8.53
N THR A 62 -0.39 -0.83 -9.30
CA THR A 62 0.96 -0.89 -8.75
C THR A 62 1.18 0.32 -7.84
N PRO A 63 2.16 0.27 -6.92
CA PRO A 63 2.47 1.45 -6.11
C PRO A 63 2.71 2.70 -6.94
N GLN A 64 3.38 2.55 -8.07
CA GLN A 64 3.66 3.67 -8.96
C GLN A 64 2.38 4.25 -9.58
N GLU A 65 1.48 3.39 -10.01
CA GLU A 65 0.19 3.83 -10.57
C GLU A 65 -0.65 4.55 -9.52
N VAL A 66 -0.69 4.02 -8.30
CA VAL A 66 -1.46 4.63 -7.23
C VAL A 66 -0.85 5.98 -6.82
N ARG A 67 0.47 6.09 -6.81
CA ARG A 67 1.13 7.37 -6.54
C ARG A 67 0.73 8.41 -7.57
N ALA A 68 0.68 8.02 -8.84
CA ALA A 68 0.26 8.94 -9.90
C ALA A 68 -1.18 9.41 -9.71
N GLN A 69 -2.08 8.51 -9.28
CA GLN A 69 -3.45 8.88 -8.96
C GLN A 69 -3.53 9.91 -7.84
N GLY A 70 -2.63 9.83 -6.87
CA GLY A 70 -2.58 10.75 -5.75
C GLY A 70 -1.81 12.04 -6.03
N GLY A 71 -1.37 12.26 -7.27
CA GLY A 71 -0.70 13.50 -7.65
C GLY A 71 0.81 13.51 -7.46
N SER A 72 1.41 12.36 -7.14
CA SER A 72 2.87 12.26 -7.06
C SER A 72 3.48 12.34 -8.45
N THR A 73 4.52 13.14 -8.61
CA THR A 73 5.23 13.29 -9.87
C THR A 73 6.73 13.13 -9.68
N ALA A 74 7.46 12.99 -10.78
CA ALA A 74 8.91 12.90 -10.71
C ALA A 74 9.54 14.18 -10.15
N LYS A 75 8.89 15.34 -10.38
CA LYS A 75 9.37 16.62 -9.85
C LYS A 75 8.99 16.83 -8.41
N GLU A 76 7.81 16.35 -8.01
CA GLU A 76 7.28 16.50 -6.66
C GLU A 76 6.82 15.14 -6.15
N PRO A 77 7.77 14.27 -5.77
CA PRO A 77 7.39 12.97 -5.23
C PRO A 77 6.71 13.13 -3.88
N LEU A 78 5.57 12.45 -3.71
CA LEU A 78 4.82 12.47 -2.48
C LEU A 78 5.04 11.19 -1.70
N SER A 79 4.95 11.26 -0.37
CA SER A 79 4.93 10.06 0.46
C SER A 79 3.67 9.26 0.17
N MET A 80 3.69 7.97 0.45
CA MET A 80 2.50 7.15 0.27
C MET A 80 1.36 7.65 1.16
N GLU A 81 1.68 8.16 2.34
CA GLU A 81 0.67 8.75 3.22
C GLU A 81 -0.03 9.94 2.56
N GLN A 82 0.72 10.84 1.94
CA GLN A 82 0.14 11.98 1.26
C GLN A 82 -0.67 11.55 0.04
N VAL A 83 -0.18 10.56 -0.69
CA VAL A 83 -0.90 9.96 -1.81
C VAL A 83 -2.25 9.41 -1.34
N PHE A 84 -2.24 8.67 -0.24
CA PHE A 84 -3.45 8.11 0.34
C PHE A 84 -4.46 9.21 0.70
N ILE A 85 -4.00 10.25 1.38
CA ILE A 85 -4.86 11.37 1.78
C ILE A 85 -5.50 12.02 0.54
N ASN A 86 -4.71 12.26 -0.49
CA ASN A 86 -5.20 12.89 -1.72
C ASN A 86 -6.27 12.03 -2.40
N ILE A 87 -6.05 10.72 -2.48
CA ILE A 87 -7.01 9.80 -3.09
C ILE A 87 -8.32 9.76 -2.30
N VAL A 88 -8.21 9.69 -0.97
CA VAL A 88 -9.40 9.68 -0.11
C VAL A 88 -10.21 10.97 -0.28
N LEU A 89 -9.55 12.11 -0.32
CA LEU A 89 -10.22 13.40 -0.52
C LEU A 89 -10.93 13.45 -1.86
N GLN A 90 -10.29 12.97 -2.91
CA GLN A 90 -10.90 12.90 -4.25
C GLN A 90 -12.15 12.02 -4.22
N ALA A 91 -12.06 10.86 -3.59
CA ALA A 91 -13.16 9.90 -3.53
C ALA A 91 -14.34 10.43 -2.75
N ARG A 92 -14.08 11.26 -1.74
CA ARG A 92 -15.13 11.88 -0.91
C ARG A 92 -15.66 13.18 -1.50
N GLY A 93 -15.21 13.54 -2.72
CA GLY A 93 -15.62 14.79 -3.34
C GLY A 93 -15.00 16.01 -2.69
N GLY A 94 -13.88 15.84 -1.99
CA GLY A 94 -13.23 16.91 -1.24
C GLY A 94 -12.40 17.88 -2.05
N HIS A 95 -12.72 18.05 -3.30
CA HIS A 95 -12.06 18.97 -4.20
C HIS A 95 -12.55 20.40 -4.06
N ALA A 96 -13.53 20.55 -3.28
CA ALA A 96 -14.18 21.85 -3.11
C ALA A 96 -13.27 22.83 -2.38
#